data_fba9f44f717dd88019221e96112b52b8
#
_entry.id   fba9f44f717dd88019221e96112b52b8
#
_cell.length_a   1.000
_cell.length_b   1.000
_cell.length_c   1.000
_cell.angle_alpha   90.00
_cell.angle_beta   90.00
_cell.angle_gamma   90.00
#
_symmetry.space_group_name_H-M   'P 1'
#
loop_
_entity.id
_entity.type
_entity.pdbx_description
1 polymer ?
#
loop_
_entity_poly.entity_id
_entity_poly.type
_entity_poly.pdbx_seq_one_letter_code
_entity_poly.pdbx_strand_id
1 'polypeptide(L)'
;MAVKPQKSFRKTTLVDNIPPSSKKTLISISGLFILVTQMESHVDPGPIDKSLLYDQDNHISSAIWDGQERGVLRCHEHTSMLEHWKLTPRQMALVEKAGFGYFRTIPTIILDNSLISALVERWRRETNTFHLPVGEMTITLEDVALILGLPVDGNPVIGPTVRTPSIVCQQLLGKVPKDLNGGMLKLNWLREFFSKCPDDASAEETACHTRAYLLYLVGCTIFSTTTGNKVSVSFLTLFENFDEAGRFAWGAAALAFLYRALGNASLKSQGTISGSLTLLQCWSYYHLNVGQPKFNEEPNQGCFPFALRWKGRSSGTRSKTNISAYRKALDSLQYYDVRWCPYKDLDSTVIPEDINSNLILRTSKTMLICFGKAERHLPDRCLRQFGMLQPIPEHPQKWERKIPAFDQGLDFSKEMKVELKGKIRSEIREWLERGFYIVEDEEGVDESEYMDWYEKITRKYVGRPESLESEFQRMVGAMREIENIADSLPMAEMGSQDRKLLAEVKGTLQSCFNDVVGNSKRGRSKNAVKRKREGG
;
A
#
# COMPACT_ATOMS: atom_id res chain seq x y z
N MET A 1 45.15 33.62 12.03
CA MET A 1 45.48 32.84 10.82
C MET A 1 44.41 33.12 9.79
N ALA A 2 44.79 33.76 8.68
CA ALA A 2 43.85 34.30 7.71
C ALA A 2 43.36 33.23 6.72
N VAL A 3 42.07 33.14 6.53
CA VAL A 3 41.41 32.31 5.52
C VAL A 3 41.57 33.03 4.17
N LYS A 4 42.17 32.34 3.20
CA LYS A 4 42.30 32.83 1.82
C LYS A 4 40.94 32.78 1.09
N PRO A 5 40.56 33.80 0.31
CA PRO A 5 39.35 33.79 -0.50
C PRO A 5 39.51 32.90 -1.74
N GLN A 6 38.49 32.11 -2.04
CA GLN A 6 38.35 31.33 -3.27
C GLN A 6 38.33 32.25 -4.50
N LYS A 7 39.10 31.88 -5.51
CA LYS A 7 39.17 32.58 -6.79
C LYS A 7 37.85 32.45 -7.56
N SER A 8 37.21 33.58 -7.77
CA SER A 8 36.14 33.76 -8.74
C SER A 8 36.70 33.49 -10.16
N PHE A 9 36.15 32.50 -10.84
CA PHE A 9 36.43 32.27 -12.26
C PHE A 9 35.77 33.40 -13.06
N ARG A 10 36.57 34.29 -13.68
CA ARG A 10 36.12 35.26 -14.66
C ARG A 10 35.77 34.55 -15.96
N LYS A 11 34.47 34.53 -16.27
CA LYS A 11 33.86 34.02 -17.52
C LYS A 11 33.91 35.04 -18.68
N THR A 12 35.01 35.77 -18.89
CA THR A 12 34.99 36.94 -19.82
C THR A 12 36.19 37.03 -20.74
N THR A 13 36.72 35.94 -21.32
CA THR A 13 37.84 36.13 -22.27
C THR A 13 37.82 35.18 -23.50
N LEU A 14 36.78 34.40 -23.73
CA LEU A 14 36.75 33.52 -24.91
C LEU A 14 35.75 33.97 -26.01
N VAL A 15 34.87 34.92 -25.74
CA VAL A 15 33.80 35.32 -26.67
C VAL A 15 34.18 36.44 -27.60
N ASP A 16 35.23 37.24 -27.26
CA ASP A 16 35.52 38.47 -27.98
C ASP A 16 36.32 38.31 -29.27
N ASN A 17 36.91 37.14 -29.54
CA ASN A 17 37.71 36.86 -30.75
C ASN A 17 37.04 35.96 -31.78
N ILE A 18 35.72 35.75 -31.71
CA ILE A 18 34.98 34.88 -32.62
C ILE A 18 34.27 35.73 -33.70
N PRO A 19 34.28 35.35 -34.99
CA PRO A 19 33.56 36.05 -36.04
C PRO A 19 32.06 36.14 -35.77
N PRO A 20 31.36 37.19 -36.23
CA PRO A 20 29.94 37.42 -35.89
C PRO A 20 28.98 36.29 -36.27
N SER A 21 29.28 35.53 -37.33
CA SER A 21 28.50 34.33 -37.74
C SER A 21 28.65 33.18 -36.74
N SER A 22 29.89 32.93 -36.30
CA SER A 22 30.19 31.86 -35.33
C SER A 22 29.71 32.22 -33.91
N LYS A 23 29.69 33.52 -33.53
CA LYS A 23 29.12 33.99 -32.24
C LYS A 23 27.62 33.68 -32.13
N LYS A 24 26.84 33.88 -33.22
CA LYS A 24 25.41 33.53 -33.22
C LYS A 24 25.18 32.02 -33.04
N THR A 25 26.00 31.19 -33.68
CA THR A 25 25.89 29.72 -33.57
C THR A 25 26.29 29.22 -32.19
N LEU A 26 27.38 29.77 -31.59
CA LEU A 26 27.80 29.40 -30.23
C LEU A 26 26.81 29.83 -29.13
N ILE A 27 26.21 31.02 -29.26
CA ILE A 27 25.16 31.49 -28.36
C ILE A 27 23.91 30.62 -28.50
N SER A 28 23.57 30.15 -29.70
CA SER A 28 22.47 29.23 -29.96
C SER A 28 22.69 27.85 -29.29
N ILE A 29 23.90 27.29 -29.43
CA ILE A 29 24.23 25.95 -28.85
C ILE A 29 24.34 26.02 -27.34
N SER A 30 24.96 27.08 -26.76
CA SER A 30 25.02 27.26 -25.29
C SER A 30 23.64 27.53 -24.68
N GLY A 31 22.79 28.31 -25.38
CA GLY A 31 21.40 28.53 -25.00
C GLY A 31 20.58 27.25 -25.00
N LEU A 32 20.80 26.40 -25.99
CA LEU A 32 20.19 25.09 -26.14
C LEU A 32 20.56 24.12 -25.01
N PHE A 33 21.85 24.08 -24.64
CA PHE A 33 22.34 23.24 -23.54
C PHE A 33 21.76 23.67 -22.21
N ILE A 34 21.62 24.98 -21.97
CA ILE A 34 20.96 25.51 -20.78
C ILE A 34 19.45 25.16 -20.77
N LEU A 35 18.80 25.23 -21.93
CA LEU A 35 17.38 24.89 -22.07
C LEU A 35 17.14 23.39 -21.81
N VAL A 36 17.97 22.51 -22.36
CA VAL A 36 17.87 21.05 -22.15
C VAL A 36 18.11 20.69 -20.68
N THR A 37 19.12 21.28 -20.02
CA THR A 37 19.36 21.02 -18.58
C THR A 37 18.28 21.61 -17.67
N GLN A 38 17.65 22.72 -18.03
CA GLN A 38 16.50 23.26 -17.28
C GLN A 38 15.22 22.47 -17.50
N MET A 39 15.05 21.84 -18.67
CA MET A 39 13.89 20.99 -18.98
C MET A 39 13.97 19.63 -18.29
N GLU A 40 15.16 19.05 -18.09
CA GLU A 40 15.32 17.82 -17.30
C GLU A 40 14.90 18.00 -15.83
N SER A 41 15.10 19.19 -15.24
CA SER A 41 14.74 19.47 -13.86
C SER A 41 13.23 19.61 -13.61
N HIS A 42 12.40 19.81 -14.67
CA HIS A 42 10.95 19.99 -14.55
C HIS A 42 10.12 18.70 -14.70
N VAL A 43 10.75 17.59 -15.07
CA VAL A 43 10.04 16.34 -15.41
C VAL A 43 10.27 15.22 -14.37
N ASP A 44 11.17 15.40 -13.40
CA ASP A 44 11.40 14.39 -12.36
C ASP A 44 10.24 14.39 -11.34
N PRO A 45 9.48 13.28 -11.22
CA PRO A 45 8.40 13.17 -10.25
C PRO A 45 8.89 13.08 -8.79
N GLY A 46 10.19 13.06 -8.57
CA GLY A 46 10.83 12.85 -7.26
C GLY A 46 11.01 11.37 -6.89
N PRO A 47 11.53 11.09 -5.71
CA PRO A 47 11.98 12.04 -4.69
C PRO A 47 13.30 12.73 -5.08
N ILE A 48 13.45 14.01 -4.70
CA ILE A 48 14.70 14.76 -4.84
C ILE A 48 15.72 14.22 -3.81
N ASP A 49 15.29 14.07 -2.57
CA ASP A 49 16.04 13.37 -1.52
C ASP A 49 15.59 11.91 -1.41
N LYS A 50 16.47 11.00 -1.81
CA LYS A 50 16.24 9.54 -1.83
C LYS A 50 16.53 8.85 -0.49
N SER A 51 16.85 9.58 0.56
CA SER A 51 17.21 9.01 1.86
C SER A 51 16.08 8.21 2.48
N LEU A 52 14.83 8.70 2.36
CA LEU A 52 13.63 8.05 2.90
C LEU A 52 13.13 6.94 1.97
N LEU A 53 12.87 7.25 0.70
CA LEU A 53 12.35 6.28 -0.28
C LEU A 53 13.50 5.54 -0.98
N TYR A 54 14.27 4.78 -0.20
CA TYR A 54 15.47 4.09 -0.68
C TYR A 54 15.18 2.93 -1.64
N ASP A 55 13.94 2.43 -1.69
CA ASP A 55 13.53 1.31 -2.57
C ASP A 55 12.69 1.77 -3.77
N GLN A 56 12.77 3.06 -4.14
CA GLN A 56 11.99 3.64 -5.23
C GLN A 56 12.21 2.92 -6.57
N ASP A 57 13.40 2.40 -6.84
CA ASP A 57 13.72 1.70 -8.09
C ASP A 57 12.94 0.39 -8.26
N ASN A 58 12.59 -0.29 -7.18
CA ASN A 58 11.77 -1.51 -7.18
C ASN A 58 10.28 -1.22 -7.09
N HIS A 59 9.90 0.01 -6.77
CA HIS A 59 8.52 0.42 -6.58
C HIS A 59 7.79 0.55 -7.92
N ILE A 60 6.52 0.12 -7.96
CA ILE A 60 5.71 0.10 -9.18
C ILE A 60 5.53 1.49 -9.81
N SER A 61 5.51 2.58 -9.01
CA SER A 61 5.35 3.93 -9.53
C SER A 61 6.45 4.36 -10.49
N SER A 62 7.69 3.83 -10.34
CA SER A 62 8.75 4.08 -11.32
C SER A 62 8.40 3.48 -12.68
N ALA A 63 7.96 2.22 -12.69
CA ALA A 63 7.58 1.55 -13.93
C ALA A 63 6.39 2.23 -14.65
N ILE A 64 5.40 2.71 -13.87
CA ILE A 64 4.25 3.43 -14.43
C ILE A 64 4.68 4.75 -15.05
N TRP A 65 5.56 5.50 -14.38
CA TRP A 65 6.12 6.74 -14.91
C TRP A 65 6.88 6.52 -16.22
N ASP A 66 7.61 5.42 -16.32
CA ASP A 66 8.35 5.02 -17.51
C ASP A 66 7.44 4.46 -18.62
N GLY A 67 6.12 4.56 -18.48
CA GLY A 67 5.15 4.07 -19.46
C GLY A 67 5.00 2.55 -19.49
N GLN A 68 5.49 1.84 -18.46
CA GLN A 68 5.28 0.41 -18.33
C GLN A 68 3.90 0.16 -17.70
N GLU A 69 2.97 -0.33 -18.49
CA GLU A 69 1.65 -0.67 -17.97
C GLU A 69 1.72 -1.91 -17.07
N ARG A 70 1.34 -1.73 -15.79
CA ARG A 70 0.92 -2.82 -14.93
C ARG A 70 -0.58 -2.97 -15.06
N GLY A 71 -1.07 -4.19 -15.32
CA GLY A 71 -2.49 -4.50 -15.20
C GLY A 71 -3.01 -4.24 -13.78
N VAL A 72 -4.33 -4.09 -13.65
CA VAL A 72 -5.00 -3.98 -12.36
C VAL A 72 -4.68 -5.20 -11.49
N LEU A 73 -4.37 -4.98 -10.21
CA LEU A 73 -4.09 -6.05 -9.25
C LEU A 73 -5.27 -7.01 -9.14
N ARG A 74 -4.98 -8.29 -9.08
CA ARG A 74 -5.96 -9.29 -8.72
C ARG A 74 -6.14 -9.25 -7.20
N CYS A 75 -7.32 -8.83 -6.77
CA CYS A 75 -7.73 -8.82 -5.36
C CYS A 75 -8.38 -10.16 -5.02
N HIS A 76 -7.91 -10.80 -3.96
CA HIS A 76 -8.44 -12.08 -3.50
C HIS A 76 -9.33 -11.87 -2.29
N GLU A 77 -10.62 -12.01 -2.49
CA GLU A 77 -11.65 -12.00 -1.46
C GLU A 77 -12.69 -13.07 -1.78
N HIS A 78 -13.17 -13.77 -0.75
CA HIS A 78 -14.14 -14.86 -0.89
C HIS A 78 -15.30 -14.72 0.11
N THR A 79 -15.72 -13.48 0.38
CA THR A 79 -16.73 -13.16 1.40
C THR A 79 -18.16 -13.52 1.01
N SER A 80 -18.47 -13.66 -0.28
CA SER A 80 -19.83 -13.93 -0.77
C SER A 80 -20.51 -15.16 -0.16
N MET A 81 -19.72 -16.11 0.33
CA MET A 81 -20.27 -17.32 0.97
C MET A 81 -20.54 -17.15 2.48
N LEU A 82 -20.02 -16.10 3.12
CA LEU A 82 -20.29 -15.80 4.55
C LEU A 82 -21.76 -15.52 4.81
N GLU A 83 -22.44 -14.84 3.90
CA GLU A 83 -23.86 -14.50 4.02
C GLU A 83 -24.76 -15.76 4.06
N HIS A 84 -24.29 -16.86 3.49
CA HIS A 84 -24.98 -18.14 3.49
C HIS A 84 -24.66 -19.04 4.70
N TRP A 85 -23.66 -18.65 5.50
CA TRP A 85 -23.26 -19.41 6.71
C TRP A 85 -24.04 -18.93 7.93
N LYS A 86 -25.17 -19.54 8.18
CA LYS A 86 -26.05 -19.19 9.31
C LYS A 86 -25.51 -19.79 10.62
N LEU A 87 -25.32 -18.95 11.60
CA LEU A 87 -24.90 -19.36 12.95
C LEU A 87 -26.12 -19.58 13.85
N THR A 88 -26.05 -20.60 14.70
CA THR A 88 -26.98 -20.78 15.81
C THR A 88 -26.71 -19.75 16.93
N PRO A 89 -27.68 -19.47 17.83
CA PRO A 89 -27.45 -18.56 18.95
C PRO A 89 -26.25 -18.95 19.83
N ARG A 90 -26.02 -20.26 20.04
CA ARG A 90 -24.86 -20.76 20.78
C ARG A 90 -23.54 -20.44 20.07
N GLN A 91 -23.48 -20.59 18.76
CA GLN A 91 -22.30 -20.23 17.97
C GLN A 91 -22.07 -18.72 17.99
N MET A 92 -23.13 -17.89 17.88
CA MET A 92 -23.02 -16.43 17.96
C MET A 92 -22.36 -15.99 19.26
N ALA A 93 -22.78 -16.52 20.40
CA ALA A 93 -22.18 -16.23 21.69
C ALA A 93 -20.67 -16.58 21.74
N LEU A 94 -20.25 -17.71 21.13
CA LEU A 94 -18.84 -18.10 21.06
C LEU A 94 -18.03 -17.19 20.12
N VAL A 95 -18.62 -16.72 19.01
CA VAL A 95 -17.99 -15.77 18.10
C VAL A 95 -17.80 -14.40 18.75
N GLU A 96 -18.77 -13.96 19.56
CA GLU A 96 -18.67 -12.74 20.37
C GLU A 96 -17.56 -12.86 21.42
N LYS A 97 -17.49 -13.97 22.16
CA LYS A 97 -16.41 -14.27 23.11
C LYS A 97 -15.03 -14.24 22.45
N ALA A 98 -14.92 -14.69 21.22
CA ALA A 98 -13.65 -14.71 20.46
C ALA A 98 -13.24 -13.32 19.92
N GLY A 99 -14.02 -12.26 20.16
CA GLY A 99 -13.71 -10.89 19.72
C GLY A 99 -14.16 -10.54 18.29
N PHE A 100 -15.07 -11.34 17.71
CA PHE A 100 -15.55 -11.15 16.32
C PHE A 100 -17.04 -10.77 16.24
N GLY A 101 -17.66 -10.39 17.36
CA GLY A 101 -19.07 -10.08 17.45
C GLY A 101 -19.52 -8.99 16.48
N TYR A 102 -18.82 -7.88 16.45
CA TYR A 102 -19.09 -6.77 15.52
C TYR A 102 -18.64 -7.11 14.10
N PHE A 103 -17.42 -7.62 13.94
CA PHE A 103 -16.82 -7.90 12.64
C PHE A 103 -17.66 -8.84 11.76
N ARG A 104 -18.27 -9.88 12.34
CA ARG A 104 -19.12 -10.84 11.64
C ARG A 104 -20.36 -10.21 10.98
N THR A 105 -20.76 -9.01 11.41
CA THR A 105 -21.95 -8.31 10.89
C THR A 105 -21.69 -7.56 9.59
N ILE A 106 -20.43 -7.37 9.22
CA ILE A 106 -20.03 -6.67 8.01
C ILE A 106 -20.47 -7.50 6.79
N PRO A 107 -21.30 -6.93 5.90
CA PRO A 107 -21.74 -7.63 4.69
C PRO A 107 -20.59 -7.72 3.68
N THR A 108 -20.78 -8.53 2.66
CA THR A 108 -19.90 -8.53 1.50
C THR A 108 -19.90 -7.15 0.82
N ILE A 109 -18.74 -6.51 0.79
CA ILE A 109 -18.51 -5.26 0.07
C ILE A 109 -17.74 -5.60 -1.20
N ILE A 110 -18.31 -5.26 -2.37
CA ILE A 110 -17.68 -5.53 -3.66
C ILE A 110 -16.41 -4.69 -3.79
N LEU A 111 -15.28 -5.35 -4.01
CA LEU A 111 -13.99 -4.70 -4.17
C LEU A 111 -13.86 -4.01 -5.54
N ASP A 112 -13.37 -2.78 -5.53
CA ASP A 112 -12.93 -2.05 -6.72
C ASP A 112 -11.42 -2.26 -6.92
N ASN A 113 -11.08 -3.21 -7.75
CA ASN A 113 -9.69 -3.58 -8.01
C ASN A 113 -8.87 -2.42 -8.60
N SER A 114 -9.50 -1.51 -9.35
CA SER A 114 -8.84 -0.33 -9.93
C SER A 114 -8.48 0.68 -8.85
N LEU A 115 -9.40 0.96 -7.92
CA LEU A 115 -9.17 1.82 -6.76
C LEU A 115 -8.05 1.25 -5.88
N ILE A 116 -8.16 -0.03 -5.50
CA ILE A 116 -7.16 -0.72 -4.68
C ILE A 116 -5.78 -0.65 -5.34
N SER A 117 -5.70 -0.87 -6.67
CA SER A 117 -4.44 -0.80 -7.40
C SER A 117 -3.84 0.61 -7.37
N ALA A 118 -4.65 1.65 -7.57
CA ALA A 118 -4.20 3.04 -7.54
C ALA A 118 -3.70 3.45 -6.14
N LEU A 119 -4.36 2.98 -5.07
CA LEU A 119 -3.90 3.18 -3.69
C LEU A 119 -2.56 2.49 -3.44
N VAL A 120 -2.40 1.23 -3.87
CA VAL A 120 -1.15 0.48 -3.73
C VAL A 120 0.02 1.19 -4.43
N GLU A 121 -0.21 1.86 -5.53
CA GLU A 121 0.80 2.63 -6.26
C GLU A 121 1.33 3.86 -5.49
N ARG A 122 0.62 4.28 -4.44
CA ARG A 122 1.00 5.34 -3.52
C ARG A 122 1.62 4.83 -2.21
N TRP A 123 1.49 3.53 -1.91
CA TRP A 123 1.98 2.95 -0.66
C TRP A 123 3.50 2.86 -0.62
N ARG A 124 4.10 3.35 0.48
CA ARG A 124 5.54 3.29 0.75
C ARG A 124 5.83 2.34 1.90
N ARG A 125 6.54 1.26 1.60
CA ARG A 125 6.86 0.23 2.59
C ARG A 125 7.92 0.69 3.60
N GLU A 126 8.67 1.72 3.26
CA GLU A 126 9.70 2.33 4.11
C GLU A 126 9.07 3.01 5.33
N THR A 127 7.91 3.61 5.16
CA THR A 127 7.18 4.38 6.17
C THR A 127 5.87 3.74 6.59
N ASN A 128 5.38 2.73 5.86
CA ASN A 128 4.03 2.17 5.96
C ASN A 128 2.93 3.25 5.84
N THR A 129 3.11 4.16 4.89
CA THR A 129 2.18 5.26 4.58
C THR A 129 1.91 5.36 3.08
N PHE A 130 0.78 5.98 2.73
CA PHE A 130 0.48 6.46 1.39
C PHE A 130 1.11 7.85 1.23
N HIS A 131 1.91 8.04 0.19
CA HIS A 131 2.44 9.34 -0.19
C HIS A 131 1.49 10.00 -1.19
N LEU A 132 0.77 11.01 -0.71
CA LEU A 132 -0.22 11.78 -1.48
C LEU A 132 0.28 13.22 -1.69
N PRO A 133 -0.28 13.99 -2.64
CA PRO A 133 0.14 15.39 -2.85
C PRO A 133 0.05 16.28 -1.61
N VAL A 134 -0.83 15.92 -0.67
CA VAL A 134 -1.15 16.69 0.55
C VAL A 134 -0.34 16.25 1.79
N GLY A 135 0.51 15.24 1.66
CA GLY A 135 1.29 14.68 2.78
C GLY A 135 1.13 13.17 2.90
N GLU A 136 1.71 12.63 3.97
CA GLU A 136 1.60 11.21 4.32
C GLU A 136 0.27 10.92 5.01
N MET A 137 -0.33 9.77 4.66
CA MET A 137 -1.50 9.19 5.32
C MET A 137 -1.34 7.70 5.45
N THR A 138 -1.99 7.10 6.45
CA THR A 138 -1.99 5.64 6.62
C THR A 138 -3.34 5.13 7.13
N ILE A 139 -3.54 3.82 7.04
CA ILE A 139 -4.61 3.16 7.78
C ILE A 139 -4.12 2.99 9.21
N THR A 140 -4.86 3.52 10.18
CA THR A 140 -4.45 3.55 11.59
C THR A 140 -5.15 2.46 12.41
N LEU A 141 -4.73 2.28 13.66
CA LEU A 141 -5.45 1.43 14.61
C LEU A 141 -6.87 1.95 14.87
N GLU A 142 -7.09 3.28 14.83
CA GLU A 142 -8.42 3.88 14.92
C GLU A 142 -9.32 3.43 13.76
N ASP A 143 -8.81 3.47 12.52
CA ASP A 143 -9.54 3.01 11.35
C ASP A 143 -9.96 1.54 11.46
N VAL A 144 -9.05 0.69 11.94
CA VAL A 144 -9.36 -0.74 12.12
C VAL A 144 -10.44 -0.94 13.16
N ALA A 145 -10.31 -0.28 14.32
CA ALA A 145 -11.27 -0.40 15.42
C ALA A 145 -12.66 0.08 14.99
N LEU A 146 -12.75 1.23 14.32
CA LEU A 146 -14.03 1.85 13.99
C LEU A 146 -14.67 1.28 12.71
N ILE A 147 -13.88 1.02 11.67
CA ILE A 147 -14.41 0.48 10.41
C ILE A 147 -14.79 -0.99 10.56
N LEU A 148 -13.95 -1.80 11.22
CA LEU A 148 -14.15 -3.24 11.30
C LEU A 148 -14.75 -3.72 12.62
N GLY A 149 -14.72 -2.91 13.68
CA GLY A 149 -15.16 -3.36 15.02
C GLY A 149 -14.28 -4.49 15.58
N LEU A 150 -12.96 -4.43 15.31
CA LEU A 150 -12.00 -5.41 15.82
C LEU A 150 -11.17 -4.81 16.96
N PRO A 151 -10.87 -5.58 18.02
CA PRO A 151 -10.01 -5.12 19.11
C PRO A 151 -8.60 -4.84 18.61
N VAL A 152 -8.09 -3.65 18.93
CA VAL A 152 -6.75 -3.19 18.55
C VAL A 152 -5.76 -3.26 19.70
N ASP A 153 -6.25 -3.51 20.89
CA ASP A 153 -5.48 -3.81 22.09
C ASP A 153 -5.57 -5.29 22.47
N GLY A 154 -4.61 -5.78 23.27
CA GLY A 154 -4.58 -7.15 23.76
C GLY A 154 -3.27 -7.88 23.52
N ASN A 155 -3.33 -9.21 23.62
CA ASN A 155 -2.17 -10.06 23.35
C ASN A 155 -1.79 -10.03 21.88
N PRO A 156 -0.48 -10.08 21.55
CA PRO A 156 -0.06 -10.17 20.15
C PRO A 156 -0.52 -11.50 19.54
N VAL A 157 -0.96 -11.46 18.29
CA VAL A 157 -1.43 -12.66 17.57
C VAL A 157 -0.22 -13.51 17.17
N ILE A 158 0.17 -14.41 18.07
CA ILE A 158 1.30 -15.32 17.96
C ILE A 158 0.82 -16.72 18.33
N GLY A 159 0.89 -17.64 17.41
CA GLY A 159 0.49 -19.03 17.67
C GLY A 159 1.53 -19.85 18.44
N PRO A 160 1.12 -20.98 19.01
CA PRO A 160 2.03 -21.93 19.62
C PRO A 160 3.01 -22.53 18.62
N THR A 161 4.22 -22.79 19.07
CA THR A 161 5.39 -23.06 18.24
C THR A 161 5.45 -24.46 17.62
N VAL A 162 4.69 -25.43 18.08
CA VAL A 162 4.85 -26.84 17.60
C VAL A 162 3.55 -27.63 17.72
N ARG A 163 2.76 -27.65 16.63
CA ARG A 163 1.70 -28.66 16.50
C ARG A 163 1.68 -29.14 15.05
N THR A 164 1.57 -30.46 14.86
CA THR A 164 1.34 -31.05 13.54
C THR A 164 -0.05 -30.62 13.04
N PRO A 165 -0.19 -30.02 11.85
CA PRO A 165 -1.47 -29.50 11.36
C PRO A 165 -2.62 -30.52 11.38
N SER A 166 -2.35 -31.79 11.07
CA SER A 166 -3.36 -32.85 11.12
C SER A 166 -3.84 -33.13 12.56
N ILE A 167 -2.96 -33.09 13.53
CA ILE A 167 -3.33 -33.25 14.95
C ILE A 167 -4.21 -32.09 15.40
N VAL A 168 -3.86 -30.85 15.04
CA VAL A 168 -4.65 -29.65 15.36
C VAL A 168 -6.05 -29.75 14.73
N CYS A 169 -6.16 -30.14 13.46
CA CYS A 169 -7.45 -30.33 12.81
C CYS A 169 -8.27 -31.42 13.52
N GLN A 170 -7.66 -32.56 13.87
CA GLN A 170 -8.35 -33.64 14.55
C GLN A 170 -8.84 -33.19 15.95
N GLN A 171 -8.02 -32.48 16.71
CA GLN A 171 -8.36 -32.05 18.05
C GLN A 171 -9.43 -30.94 18.08
N LEU A 172 -9.32 -29.95 17.18
CA LEU A 172 -10.12 -28.73 17.25
C LEU A 172 -11.33 -28.72 16.30
N LEU A 173 -11.30 -29.54 15.26
CA LEU A 173 -12.41 -29.68 14.29
C LEU A 173 -13.04 -31.07 14.28
N GLY A 174 -12.41 -32.06 14.90
CA GLY A 174 -12.86 -33.46 14.87
C GLY A 174 -12.68 -34.14 13.50
N LYS A 175 -12.14 -33.45 12.51
CA LYS A 175 -11.96 -33.94 11.13
C LYS A 175 -10.64 -33.45 10.55
N VAL A 176 -10.03 -34.29 9.69
CA VAL A 176 -8.78 -33.96 8.99
C VAL A 176 -9.02 -34.05 7.49
N PRO A 177 -8.71 -32.99 6.69
CA PRO A 177 -8.83 -33.08 5.24
C PRO A 177 -7.75 -33.99 4.65
N LYS A 178 -8.10 -34.69 3.56
CA LYS A 178 -7.16 -35.57 2.84
C LYS A 178 -5.96 -34.81 2.26
N ASP A 179 -6.18 -33.57 1.85
CA ASP A 179 -5.21 -32.72 1.14
C ASP A 179 -4.68 -31.60 2.06
N LEU A 180 -4.14 -31.92 3.22
CA LEU A 180 -3.56 -30.94 4.14
C LEU A 180 -2.08 -30.70 3.78
N ASN A 181 -1.81 -29.98 2.70
CA ASN A 181 -0.47 -29.65 2.27
C ASN A 181 0.02 -28.34 2.87
N GLY A 182 1.18 -28.37 3.54
CA GLY A 182 1.82 -27.18 4.11
C GLY A 182 1.01 -26.49 5.20
N GLY A 183 0.13 -27.20 5.92
CA GLY A 183 -0.69 -26.61 6.98
C GLY A 183 -1.77 -25.65 6.49
N MET A 184 -2.14 -25.69 5.21
CA MET A 184 -3.17 -24.83 4.62
C MET A 184 -4.47 -25.58 4.38
N LEU A 185 -5.56 -25.13 4.98
CA LEU A 185 -6.92 -25.61 4.79
C LEU A 185 -7.62 -24.93 3.61
N LYS A 186 -8.33 -25.70 2.79
CA LYS A 186 -9.21 -25.13 1.75
C LYS A 186 -10.47 -24.54 2.40
N LEU A 187 -10.81 -23.30 2.07
CA LEU A 187 -12.04 -22.64 2.55
C LEU A 187 -13.30 -23.43 2.17
N ASN A 188 -13.35 -23.99 0.95
CA ASN A 188 -14.47 -24.83 0.51
C ASN A 188 -14.65 -26.07 1.38
N TRP A 189 -13.56 -26.68 1.87
CA TRP A 189 -13.65 -27.84 2.76
C TRP A 189 -14.29 -27.44 4.11
N LEU A 190 -13.87 -26.31 4.70
CA LEU A 190 -14.49 -25.80 5.92
C LEU A 190 -15.99 -25.59 5.74
N ARG A 191 -16.38 -24.96 4.62
CA ARG A 191 -17.79 -24.73 4.31
C ARG A 191 -18.58 -26.04 4.12
N GLU A 192 -18.04 -26.97 3.37
CA GLU A 192 -18.70 -28.25 3.06
C GLU A 192 -19.02 -29.04 4.33
N PHE A 193 -18.08 -29.11 5.26
CA PHE A 193 -18.21 -29.95 6.44
C PHE A 193 -18.78 -29.26 7.70
N PHE A 194 -18.75 -27.92 7.78
CA PHE A 194 -19.07 -27.20 9.02
C PHE A 194 -20.10 -26.07 8.86
N SER A 195 -20.58 -25.76 7.65
CA SER A 195 -21.51 -24.62 7.48
C SER A 195 -22.89 -24.84 8.08
N LYS A 196 -23.24 -26.07 8.40
CA LYS A 196 -24.50 -26.44 9.05
C LYS A 196 -24.18 -27.13 10.38
N CYS A 197 -24.40 -26.41 11.48
CA CYS A 197 -24.34 -26.99 12.82
C CYS A 197 -25.69 -27.63 13.15
N PRO A 198 -25.74 -28.90 13.59
CA PRO A 198 -27.00 -29.52 14.04
C PRO A 198 -27.61 -28.77 15.21
N ASP A 199 -28.94 -28.72 15.28
CA ASP A 199 -29.66 -28.04 16.36
C ASP A 199 -29.46 -28.73 17.71
N ASP A 200 -29.28 -30.06 17.69
CA ASP A 200 -29.02 -30.94 18.84
C ASP A 200 -27.52 -31.16 19.11
N ALA A 201 -26.65 -30.40 18.42
CA ALA A 201 -25.21 -30.53 18.60
C ALA A 201 -24.76 -30.39 20.05
N SER A 202 -23.85 -31.25 20.47
CA SER A 202 -23.16 -31.14 21.76
C SER A 202 -22.37 -29.84 21.85
N ALA A 203 -21.97 -29.48 23.07
CA ALA A 203 -21.14 -28.28 23.30
C ALA A 203 -19.82 -28.35 22.51
N GLU A 204 -19.16 -29.52 22.47
CA GLU A 204 -17.92 -29.70 21.73
C GLU A 204 -18.13 -29.65 20.21
N GLU A 205 -19.20 -30.25 19.70
CA GLU A 205 -19.55 -30.20 18.27
C GLU A 205 -19.88 -28.76 17.85
N THR A 206 -20.65 -28.02 18.68
CA THR A 206 -20.91 -26.60 18.49
C THR A 206 -19.59 -25.80 18.45
N ALA A 207 -18.65 -26.11 19.34
CA ALA A 207 -17.34 -25.47 19.38
C ALA A 207 -16.51 -25.78 18.10
N CYS A 208 -16.51 -27.04 17.62
CA CYS A 208 -15.85 -27.42 16.37
C CYS A 208 -16.39 -26.63 15.16
N HIS A 209 -17.72 -26.55 15.03
CA HIS A 209 -18.38 -25.77 13.98
C HIS A 209 -18.08 -24.27 14.09
N THR A 210 -18.01 -23.73 15.31
CA THR A 210 -17.68 -22.32 15.55
C THR A 210 -16.23 -22.02 15.21
N ARG A 211 -15.27 -22.88 15.59
CA ARG A 211 -13.86 -22.76 15.19
C ARG A 211 -13.69 -22.79 13.67
N ALA A 212 -14.39 -23.66 13.00
CA ALA A 212 -14.39 -23.75 11.53
C ALA A 212 -14.94 -22.45 10.89
N TYR A 213 -16.02 -21.89 11.43
CA TYR A 213 -16.56 -20.61 10.99
C TYR A 213 -15.56 -19.47 11.18
N LEU A 214 -14.97 -19.33 12.39
CA LEU A 214 -13.98 -18.29 12.67
C LEU A 214 -12.76 -18.40 11.76
N LEU A 215 -12.27 -19.63 11.55
CA LEU A 215 -11.15 -19.87 10.65
C LEU A 215 -11.51 -19.50 9.19
N TYR A 216 -12.73 -19.81 8.75
CA TYR A 216 -13.23 -19.39 7.45
C TYR A 216 -13.33 -17.87 7.36
N LEU A 217 -13.93 -17.22 8.36
CA LEU A 217 -14.12 -15.78 8.44
C LEU A 217 -12.78 -15.04 8.30
N VAL A 218 -11.79 -15.36 9.14
CA VAL A 218 -10.49 -14.67 9.08
C VAL A 218 -9.72 -15.01 7.79
N GLY A 219 -9.86 -16.22 7.28
CA GLY A 219 -9.16 -16.68 6.07
C GLY A 219 -9.70 -16.10 4.76
N CYS A 220 -10.98 -15.69 4.73
CA CYS A 220 -11.56 -15.04 3.55
C CYS A 220 -11.57 -13.52 3.62
N THR A 221 -11.23 -12.93 4.79
CA THR A 221 -11.26 -11.48 5.03
C THR A 221 -9.87 -10.94 5.43
N ILE A 222 -9.61 -10.81 6.74
CA ILE A 222 -8.45 -10.09 7.30
C ILE A 222 -7.10 -10.78 7.05
N PHE A 223 -7.08 -12.12 6.95
CA PHE A 223 -5.87 -12.91 6.69
C PHE A 223 -5.95 -13.69 5.37
N SER A 224 -6.69 -13.16 4.41
CA SER A 224 -6.78 -13.78 3.08
C SER A 224 -5.40 -13.88 2.43
N THR A 225 -5.18 -14.96 1.67
CA THR A 225 -3.92 -15.21 0.97
C THR A 225 -4.04 -14.92 -0.52
N THR A 226 -2.91 -14.74 -1.21
CA THR A 226 -2.88 -14.52 -2.67
C THR A 226 -3.40 -15.72 -3.47
N THR A 227 -3.49 -16.90 -2.87
CA THR A 227 -4.18 -18.06 -3.45
C THR A 227 -5.69 -17.99 -3.30
N GLY A 228 -6.18 -17.16 -2.38
CA GLY A 228 -7.58 -16.76 -2.20
C GLY A 228 -8.55 -17.83 -1.71
N ASN A 229 -8.17 -19.09 -1.62
CA ASN A 229 -9.06 -20.17 -1.25
C ASN A 229 -8.55 -21.07 -0.11
N LYS A 230 -7.55 -20.61 0.60
CA LYS A 230 -6.90 -21.35 1.68
C LYS A 230 -6.63 -20.47 2.89
N VAL A 231 -6.66 -21.06 4.07
CA VAL A 231 -6.31 -20.44 5.35
C VAL A 231 -5.33 -21.32 6.11
N SER A 232 -4.41 -20.71 6.86
CA SER A 232 -3.46 -21.47 7.68
C SER A 232 -4.13 -22.10 8.91
N VAL A 233 -3.82 -23.36 9.17
CA VAL A 233 -4.19 -24.07 10.42
C VAL A 233 -3.64 -23.37 11.66
N SER A 234 -2.59 -22.59 11.52
CA SER A 234 -2.01 -21.84 12.65
C SER A 234 -3.01 -20.89 13.31
N PHE A 235 -3.94 -20.30 12.54
CA PHE A 235 -5.01 -19.48 13.12
C PHE A 235 -6.00 -20.31 13.95
N LEU A 236 -6.22 -21.59 13.58
CA LEU A 236 -7.12 -22.48 14.31
C LEU A 236 -6.67 -22.69 15.77
N THR A 237 -5.37 -22.73 16.03
CA THR A 237 -4.84 -22.88 17.39
C THR A 237 -5.19 -21.72 18.32
N LEU A 238 -5.44 -20.54 17.75
CA LEU A 238 -5.82 -19.35 18.50
C LEU A 238 -7.31 -19.38 18.93
N PHE A 239 -8.11 -20.27 18.32
CA PHE A 239 -9.51 -20.50 18.66
C PHE A 239 -9.74 -21.73 19.53
N GLU A 240 -8.68 -22.32 20.09
CA GLU A 240 -8.79 -23.47 21.00
C GLU A 240 -9.64 -23.13 22.20
N ASN A 241 -9.42 -21.94 22.78
CA ASN A 241 -10.23 -21.36 23.86
C ASN A 241 -10.78 -20.01 23.36
N PHE A 242 -12.11 -19.84 23.36
CA PHE A 242 -12.77 -18.64 22.86
C PHE A 242 -12.57 -17.42 23.78
N ASP A 243 -12.43 -17.62 25.10
CA ASP A 243 -12.16 -16.53 26.03
C ASP A 243 -10.72 -15.99 25.86
N GLU A 244 -9.75 -16.87 25.63
CA GLU A 244 -8.38 -16.47 25.28
C GLU A 244 -8.33 -15.83 23.88
N ALA A 245 -9.11 -16.34 22.92
CA ALA A 245 -9.22 -15.76 21.58
C ALA A 245 -9.69 -14.29 21.64
N GLY A 246 -10.64 -13.97 22.52
CA GLY A 246 -11.13 -12.61 22.73
C GLY A 246 -10.11 -11.64 23.33
N ARG A 247 -8.99 -12.15 23.85
CA ARG A 247 -7.90 -11.32 24.41
C ARG A 247 -6.81 -10.95 23.40
N PHE A 248 -6.89 -11.43 22.15
CA PHE A 248 -5.93 -11.07 21.13
C PHE A 248 -6.28 -9.74 20.47
N ALA A 249 -5.25 -8.97 20.11
CA ALA A 249 -5.37 -7.75 19.31
C ALA A 249 -5.59 -8.08 17.82
N TRP A 250 -6.76 -8.64 17.49
CA TRP A 250 -7.09 -9.08 16.13
C TRP A 250 -7.00 -7.95 15.10
N GLY A 251 -7.42 -6.74 15.48
CA GLY A 251 -7.35 -5.57 14.63
C GLY A 251 -5.92 -5.15 14.32
N ALA A 252 -5.04 -5.12 15.33
CA ALA A 252 -3.62 -4.83 15.13
C ALA A 252 -2.94 -5.87 14.25
N ALA A 253 -3.29 -7.15 14.40
CA ALA A 253 -2.78 -8.22 13.56
C ALA A 253 -3.30 -8.11 12.11
N ALA A 254 -4.56 -7.74 11.92
CA ALA A 254 -5.14 -7.48 10.60
C ALA A 254 -4.40 -6.34 9.88
N LEU A 255 -4.06 -5.27 10.62
CA LEU A 255 -3.31 -4.14 10.09
C LEU A 255 -1.86 -4.54 9.74
N ALA A 256 -1.17 -5.30 10.60
CA ALA A 256 0.16 -5.85 10.29
C ALA A 256 0.15 -6.67 9.00
N PHE A 257 -0.87 -7.51 8.85
CA PHE A 257 -1.03 -8.34 7.66
C PHE A 257 -1.28 -7.49 6.41
N LEU A 258 -2.14 -6.47 6.51
CA LEU A 258 -2.43 -5.56 5.41
C LEU A 258 -1.20 -4.72 5.01
N TYR A 259 -0.45 -4.17 5.97
CA TYR A 259 0.77 -3.41 5.70
C TYR A 259 1.80 -4.25 4.94
N ARG A 260 2.00 -5.51 5.37
CA ARG A 260 2.87 -6.45 4.65
C ARG A 260 2.37 -6.70 3.23
N ALA A 261 1.07 -6.88 3.05
CA ALA A 261 0.46 -7.13 1.74
C ALA A 261 0.59 -5.91 0.82
N LEU A 262 0.35 -4.70 1.33
CA LEU A 262 0.55 -3.44 0.61
C LEU A 262 2.01 -3.25 0.18
N GLY A 263 2.95 -3.47 1.12
CA GLY A 263 4.39 -3.38 0.83
C GLY A 263 4.87 -4.37 -0.22
N ASN A 264 4.32 -5.58 -0.26
CA ASN A 264 4.61 -6.56 -1.31
C ASN A 264 3.96 -6.14 -2.64
N ALA A 265 2.68 -5.74 -2.61
CA ALA A 265 1.93 -5.38 -3.81
C ALA A 265 2.44 -4.10 -4.49
N SER A 266 3.14 -3.23 -3.76
CA SER A 266 3.77 -2.02 -4.31
C SER A 266 5.02 -2.30 -5.16
N LEU A 267 5.53 -3.54 -5.16
CA LEU A 267 6.68 -3.93 -5.97
C LEU A 267 6.29 -4.18 -7.44
N LYS A 268 7.20 -3.88 -8.37
CA LYS A 268 7.04 -4.09 -9.82
C LYS A 268 6.68 -5.52 -10.22
N SER A 269 7.18 -6.50 -9.47
CA SER A 269 7.03 -7.93 -9.75
C SER A 269 5.67 -8.51 -9.36
N GLN A 270 4.84 -7.77 -8.62
CA GLN A 270 3.61 -8.29 -8.04
C GLN A 270 2.38 -7.92 -8.87
N GLY A 271 1.49 -8.89 -9.08
CA GLY A 271 0.22 -8.71 -9.79
C GLY A 271 -1.01 -9.03 -8.93
N THR A 272 -0.81 -9.32 -7.64
CA THR A 272 -1.88 -9.74 -6.73
C THR A 272 -1.75 -9.06 -5.38
N ILE A 273 -2.88 -8.87 -4.70
CA ILE A 273 -2.93 -8.40 -3.32
C ILE A 273 -3.96 -9.20 -2.53
N SER A 274 -3.76 -9.31 -1.23
CA SER A 274 -4.63 -10.00 -0.26
C SER A 274 -4.63 -9.26 1.08
N GLY A 275 -5.28 -9.79 2.10
CA GLY A 275 -5.45 -9.16 3.40
C GLY A 275 -6.78 -8.42 3.50
N SER A 276 -6.92 -7.49 4.45
CA SER A 276 -8.16 -6.76 4.71
C SER A 276 -8.44 -5.68 3.66
N LEU A 277 -8.80 -6.08 2.43
CA LEU A 277 -9.03 -5.14 1.32
C LEU A 277 -10.31 -4.33 1.50
N THR A 278 -11.30 -4.88 2.19
CA THR A 278 -12.51 -4.16 2.62
C THR A 278 -12.13 -2.96 3.51
N LEU A 279 -11.20 -3.14 4.45
CA LEU A 279 -10.68 -2.04 5.28
C LEU A 279 -10.04 -0.95 4.43
N LEU A 280 -9.12 -1.32 3.53
CA LEU A 280 -8.43 -0.39 2.64
C LEU A 280 -9.42 0.43 1.79
N GLN A 281 -10.42 -0.22 1.24
CA GLN A 281 -11.42 0.42 0.41
C GLN A 281 -12.32 1.36 1.22
N CYS A 282 -12.82 0.93 2.39
CA CYS A 282 -13.61 1.77 3.29
C CYS A 282 -12.79 2.95 3.82
N TRP A 283 -11.51 2.75 4.13
CA TRP A 283 -10.59 3.83 4.51
C TRP A 283 -10.53 4.93 3.43
N SER A 284 -10.37 4.54 2.16
CA SER A 284 -10.39 5.50 1.04
C SER A 284 -11.71 6.27 0.97
N TYR A 285 -12.83 5.62 1.27
CA TYR A 285 -14.14 6.27 1.28
C TYR A 285 -14.29 7.30 2.41
N TYR A 286 -13.74 7.00 3.58
CA TYR A 286 -13.80 7.89 4.73
C TYR A 286 -12.84 9.07 4.62
N HIS A 287 -11.59 8.82 4.27
CA HIS A 287 -10.54 9.83 4.30
C HIS A 287 -10.37 10.60 2.98
N LEU A 288 -10.39 9.92 1.84
CA LEU A 288 -10.06 10.51 0.55
C LEU A 288 -11.26 10.89 -0.29
N ASN A 289 -12.45 10.44 0.09
CA ASN A 289 -13.67 10.63 -0.70
C ASN A 289 -13.57 10.12 -2.16
N VAL A 290 -12.62 9.20 -2.41
CA VAL A 290 -12.32 8.64 -3.73
C VAL A 290 -12.96 7.26 -3.86
N GLY A 291 -13.69 7.03 -4.95
CA GLY A 291 -14.30 5.74 -5.26
C GLY A 291 -15.55 5.41 -4.44
N GLN A 292 -16.08 6.36 -3.68
CA GLN A 292 -17.28 6.15 -2.89
C GLN A 292 -18.43 5.62 -3.75
N PRO A 293 -19.16 4.60 -3.28
CA PRO A 293 -20.37 4.15 -3.95
C PRO A 293 -21.46 5.23 -3.90
N LYS A 294 -22.24 5.32 -4.95
CA LYS A 294 -23.50 6.12 -4.90
C LYS A 294 -24.52 5.29 -4.13
N PHE A 295 -25.20 5.92 -3.19
CA PHE A 295 -26.31 5.33 -2.47
C PHE A 295 -27.62 5.70 -3.15
N ASN A 296 -28.58 4.76 -3.18
CA ASN A 296 -29.96 5.04 -3.60
C ASN A 296 -30.80 5.60 -2.45
N GLU A 297 -30.35 5.39 -1.20
CA GLU A 297 -30.97 5.85 0.05
C GLU A 297 -29.89 6.45 0.94
N GLU A 298 -30.24 7.31 1.87
CA GLU A 298 -29.29 7.85 2.84
C GLU A 298 -28.66 6.71 3.65
N PRO A 299 -27.33 6.68 3.77
CA PRO A 299 -26.65 5.64 4.51
C PRO A 299 -27.06 5.71 5.99
N ASN A 300 -27.34 4.57 6.59
CA ASN A 300 -27.69 4.47 8.00
C ASN A 300 -26.52 4.98 8.87
N GLN A 301 -26.68 6.18 9.46
CA GLN A 301 -25.60 6.85 10.19
C GLN A 301 -25.37 6.28 11.60
N GLY A 302 -26.31 5.48 12.12
CA GLY A 302 -26.29 4.96 13.50
C GLY A 302 -25.83 3.52 13.67
N CYS A 303 -25.05 2.95 12.72
CA CYS A 303 -24.64 1.55 12.78
C CYS A 303 -23.14 1.39 13.03
N PHE A 304 -22.79 0.55 14.01
CA PHE A 304 -21.44 0.09 14.25
C PHE A 304 -21.32 -1.41 13.85
N PRO A 305 -20.22 -1.88 13.25
CA PRO A 305 -19.02 -1.14 12.83
C PRO A 305 -19.26 -0.27 11.59
N PHE A 306 -18.41 0.75 11.38
CA PHE A 306 -18.66 1.77 10.36
C PHE A 306 -18.59 1.26 8.91
N ALA A 307 -18.03 0.08 8.66
CA ALA A 307 -18.14 -0.58 7.36
C ALA A 307 -19.60 -0.83 6.95
N LEU A 308 -20.54 -0.97 7.93
CA LEU A 308 -21.97 -1.16 7.67
C LEU A 308 -22.61 0.01 6.91
N ARG A 309 -22.06 1.22 7.01
CA ARG A 309 -22.50 2.38 6.24
C ARG A 309 -22.49 2.10 4.73
N TRP A 310 -21.61 1.23 4.28
CA TRP A 310 -21.42 0.91 2.87
C TRP A 310 -22.22 -0.32 2.40
N LYS A 311 -23.13 -0.81 3.25
CA LYS A 311 -24.09 -1.85 2.94
C LYS A 311 -25.12 -1.32 1.93
N GLY A 312 -25.50 -2.14 0.97
CA GLY A 312 -26.61 -1.80 0.07
C GLY A 312 -26.19 -0.97 -1.15
N ARG A 313 -24.91 -0.97 -1.50
CA ARG A 313 -24.53 -0.55 -2.84
C ARG A 313 -25.43 -1.30 -3.82
N SER A 314 -26.27 -0.57 -4.57
CA SER A 314 -27.05 -1.18 -5.63
C SER A 314 -26.09 -1.98 -6.50
N SER A 315 -26.51 -3.16 -6.93
CA SER A 315 -25.77 -4.11 -7.78
C SER A 315 -25.39 -3.54 -9.16
N GLY A 316 -25.27 -2.22 -9.23
CA GLY A 316 -24.71 -1.54 -10.38
C GLY A 316 -23.36 -2.18 -10.66
N THR A 317 -23.22 -2.71 -11.85
CA THR A 317 -21.98 -3.16 -12.49
C THR A 317 -20.74 -2.68 -11.74
N ARG A 318 -19.80 -3.62 -11.45
CA ARG A 318 -18.42 -3.31 -10.99
C ARG A 318 -18.02 -1.98 -11.60
N SER A 319 -17.54 -1.04 -10.77
CA SER A 319 -17.13 0.26 -11.26
C SER A 319 -16.30 0.07 -12.53
N LYS A 320 -16.78 0.63 -13.64
CA LYS A 320 -16.02 0.64 -14.90
C LYS A 320 -14.91 1.70 -14.85
N THR A 321 -14.67 2.30 -13.68
CA THR A 321 -13.67 3.35 -13.52
C THR A 321 -12.31 2.75 -13.82
N ASN A 322 -11.63 3.31 -14.79
CA ASN A 322 -10.30 2.92 -15.17
C ASN A 322 -9.30 3.32 -14.08
N ILE A 323 -8.28 2.51 -13.87
CA ILE A 323 -7.18 2.80 -12.94
C ILE A 323 -6.55 4.19 -13.18
N SER A 324 -6.47 4.63 -14.45
CA SER A 324 -5.95 5.96 -14.82
C SER A 324 -6.78 7.10 -14.23
N ALA A 325 -8.11 6.94 -14.15
CA ALA A 325 -8.97 7.95 -13.53
C ALA A 325 -8.73 8.04 -12.02
N TYR A 326 -8.50 6.90 -11.35
CA TYR A 326 -8.14 6.90 -9.93
C TYR A 326 -6.74 7.46 -9.68
N ARG A 327 -5.76 7.16 -10.54
CA ARG A 327 -4.44 7.80 -10.47
C ARG A 327 -4.57 9.31 -10.55
N LYS A 328 -5.32 9.80 -11.55
CA LYS A 328 -5.56 11.24 -11.74
C LYS A 328 -6.25 11.86 -10.51
N ALA A 329 -7.27 11.21 -9.96
CA ALA A 329 -7.94 11.67 -8.76
C ALA A 329 -7.01 11.76 -7.55
N LEU A 330 -6.15 10.74 -7.35
CA LEU A 330 -5.18 10.73 -6.25
C LEU A 330 -4.01 11.70 -6.49
N ASP A 331 -3.60 11.93 -7.74
CA ASP A 331 -2.53 12.86 -8.12
C ASP A 331 -2.98 14.33 -8.01
N SER A 332 -4.29 14.60 -8.05
CA SER A 332 -4.88 15.95 -7.99
C SER A 332 -5.47 16.32 -6.64
N LEU A 333 -5.36 15.46 -5.61
CA LEU A 333 -5.89 15.73 -4.28
C LEU A 333 -5.35 17.04 -3.72
N GLN A 334 -6.27 17.86 -3.19
CA GLN A 334 -5.97 19.07 -2.44
C GLN A 334 -6.26 18.86 -0.95
N TYR A 335 -5.71 19.69 -0.10
CA TYR A 335 -5.86 19.58 1.35
C TYR A 335 -7.34 19.52 1.81
N TYR A 336 -8.22 20.27 1.16
CA TYR A 336 -9.67 20.32 1.45
C TYR A 336 -10.46 19.14 0.88
N ASP A 337 -9.88 18.32 -0.02
CA ASP A 337 -10.50 17.09 -0.52
C ASP A 337 -10.40 15.94 0.49
N VAL A 338 -9.45 16.05 1.43
CA VAL A 338 -9.17 15.03 2.43
C VAL A 338 -9.93 15.30 3.72
N ARG A 339 -10.63 14.28 4.20
CA ARG A 339 -11.20 14.28 5.56
C ARG A 339 -10.17 13.70 6.51
N TRP A 340 -9.41 14.57 7.16
CA TRP A 340 -8.34 14.15 8.07
C TRP A 340 -8.89 13.36 9.26
N CYS A 341 -9.95 13.84 9.91
CA CYS A 341 -10.60 13.22 11.08
C CYS A 341 -12.06 12.83 10.74
N PRO A 342 -12.27 11.79 9.92
CA PRO A 342 -13.62 11.48 9.40
C PRO A 342 -14.60 11.00 10.47
N TYR A 343 -14.11 10.59 11.64
CA TYR A 343 -14.91 10.03 12.72
C TYR A 343 -15.33 11.07 13.77
N LYS A 344 -14.74 12.28 13.74
CA LYS A 344 -15.00 13.34 14.74
C LYS A 344 -16.46 13.78 14.78
N ASP A 345 -17.09 13.79 13.60
CA ASP A 345 -18.49 14.26 13.44
C ASP A 345 -19.50 13.10 13.54
N LEU A 346 -19.04 11.87 13.81
CA LEU A 346 -19.93 10.73 13.99
C LEU A 346 -20.43 10.66 15.44
N ASP A 347 -21.63 10.12 15.60
CA ASP A 347 -22.21 9.89 16.91
C ASP A 347 -21.35 8.88 17.70
N SER A 348 -20.62 9.35 18.70
CA SER A 348 -19.76 8.52 19.53
C SER A 348 -20.55 7.53 20.41
N THR A 349 -21.86 7.76 20.62
CA THR A 349 -22.71 6.88 21.43
C THR A 349 -22.95 5.52 20.79
N VAL A 350 -22.73 5.40 19.47
CA VAL A 350 -22.84 4.11 18.74
C VAL A 350 -21.59 3.24 18.86
N ILE A 351 -20.47 3.81 19.36
CA ILE A 351 -19.22 3.06 19.52
C ILE A 351 -19.29 2.29 20.84
N PRO A 352 -19.19 0.95 20.80
CA PRO A 352 -19.17 0.15 22.02
C PRO A 352 -17.97 0.49 22.92
N GLU A 353 -18.18 0.41 24.25
CA GLU A 353 -17.18 0.81 25.25
C GLU A 353 -15.91 -0.03 25.17
N ASP A 354 -16.02 -1.32 24.86
CA ASP A 354 -14.89 -2.23 24.66
C ASP A 354 -14.00 -1.84 23.46
N ILE A 355 -14.57 -1.17 22.45
CA ILE A 355 -13.82 -0.60 21.32
C ILE A 355 -13.29 0.79 21.69
N ASN A 356 -14.13 1.64 22.30
CA ASN A 356 -13.80 3.02 22.63
C ASN A 356 -12.60 3.12 23.59
N SER A 357 -12.57 2.26 24.61
CA SER A 357 -11.46 2.20 25.58
C SER A 357 -10.09 1.88 24.94
N ASN A 358 -10.07 1.18 23.81
CA ASN A 358 -8.87 0.81 23.09
C ASN A 358 -8.34 1.94 22.16
N LEU A 359 -9.14 2.97 21.90
CA LEU A 359 -8.77 4.07 21.01
C LEU A 359 -7.62 4.94 21.55
N ILE A 360 -7.28 4.83 22.82
CA ILE A 360 -6.10 5.48 23.40
C ILE A 360 -4.81 5.07 22.65
N LEU A 361 -4.77 3.86 22.10
CA LEU A 361 -3.60 3.33 21.37
C LEU A 361 -3.53 3.79 19.90
N ARG A 362 -4.50 4.58 19.42
CA ARG A 362 -4.53 5.02 18.01
C ARG A 362 -3.27 5.74 17.58
N THR A 363 -2.63 6.48 18.50
CA THR A 363 -1.40 7.22 18.27
C THR A 363 -0.15 6.52 18.81
N SER A 364 -0.24 5.24 19.17
CA SER A 364 0.93 4.50 19.66
C SER A 364 1.91 4.16 18.54
N LYS A 365 3.16 4.58 18.72
CA LYS A 365 4.30 4.26 17.84
C LYS A 365 4.85 2.88 18.24
N THR A 366 4.43 1.81 17.56
CA THR A 366 4.68 0.44 17.98
C THR A 366 4.87 -0.53 16.82
N MET A 367 5.23 -1.78 17.15
CA MET A 367 5.28 -2.89 16.20
C MET A 367 3.97 -3.66 16.19
N LEU A 368 3.28 -3.69 15.08
CA LEU A 368 2.12 -4.55 14.85
C LEU A 368 2.57 -5.97 14.54
N ILE A 369 1.91 -6.99 15.12
CA ILE A 369 2.35 -8.38 15.04
C ILE A 369 1.22 -9.30 14.58
N CYS A 370 1.52 -10.10 13.55
CA CYS A 370 0.69 -11.21 13.10
C CYS A 370 1.58 -12.42 12.80
N PHE A 371 1.70 -13.36 13.74
CA PHE A 371 2.66 -14.47 13.68
C PHE A 371 4.10 -13.97 13.41
N GLY A 372 4.71 -14.38 12.32
CA GLY A 372 6.04 -13.94 11.91
C GLY A 372 6.07 -12.62 11.14
N LYS A 373 4.94 -11.96 10.93
CA LYS A 373 4.88 -10.64 10.31
C LYS A 373 4.91 -9.58 11.39
N ALA A 374 5.91 -8.72 11.33
CA ALA A 374 5.99 -7.52 12.16
C ALA A 374 6.10 -6.32 11.24
N GLU A 375 5.33 -5.27 11.50
CA GLU A 375 5.30 -4.03 10.72
C GLU A 375 5.20 -2.83 11.67
N ARG A 376 5.88 -1.74 11.34
CA ARG A 376 5.85 -0.53 12.16
C ARG A 376 4.55 0.23 11.96
N HIS A 377 3.92 0.61 13.05
CA HIS A 377 2.89 1.63 13.10
C HIS A 377 3.55 2.94 13.50
N LEU A 378 3.54 3.92 12.60
CA LEU A 378 4.23 5.21 12.72
C LEU A 378 3.22 6.36 12.63
N PRO A 379 2.37 6.56 13.66
CA PRO A 379 1.34 7.59 13.66
C PRO A 379 1.93 9.01 13.67
N ASP A 380 3.16 9.19 14.18
CA ASP A 380 3.93 10.44 14.13
C ASP A 380 4.10 11.01 12.71
N ARG A 381 3.92 10.19 11.67
CA ARG A 381 3.98 10.61 10.27
C ARG A 381 2.64 11.13 9.71
N CYS A 382 1.55 10.93 10.41
CA CYS A 382 0.19 11.26 9.95
C CYS A 382 -0.69 11.83 11.08
N LEU A 383 -0.12 12.69 11.91
CA LEU A 383 -0.80 13.27 13.08
C LEU A 383 -2.05 14.06 12.72
N ARG A 384 -2.10 14.65 11.52
CA ARG A 384 -3.31 15.31 10.99
C ARG A 384 -4.54 14.40 10.97
N GLN A 385 -4.36 13.07 10.84
CA GLN A 385 -5.48 12.12 10.89
C GLN A 385 -6.11 12.02 12.29
N PHE A 386 -5.42 12.50 13.32
CA PHE A 386 -5.90 12.58 14.70
C PHE A 386 -6.29 13.99 15.13
N GLY A 387 -6.22 14.97 14.21
CA GLY A 387 -6.49 16.39 14.48
C GLY A 387 -5.38 17.13 15.19
N MET A 388 -4.15 16.58 15.15
CA MET A 388 -2.94 17.16 15.72
C MET A 388 -2.13 17.88 14.64
N LEU A 389 -1.24 18.78 15.04
CA LEU A 389 -0.26 19.42 14.15
C LEU A 389 0.75 18.40 13.64
N GLN A 390 1.23 18.58 12.41
CA GLN A 390 2.15 17.65 11.76
C GLN A 390 3.55 18.24 11.62
N PRO A 391 4.47 17.99 12.57
CA PRO A 391 5.88 18.35 12.42
C PRO A 391 6.57 17.46 11.39
N ILE A 392 7.80 17.80 11.01
CA ILE A 392 8.67 16.90 10.25
C ILE A 392 8.96 15.67 11.13
N PRO A 393 8.51 14.46 10.72
CA PRO A 393 8.69 13.27 11.54
C PRO A 393 10.15 12.81 11.53
N GLU A 394 10.54 12.10 12.58
CA GLU A 394 11.85 11.44 12.61
C GLU A 394 12.03 10.46 11.45
N HIS A 395 13.28 10.35 10.99
CA HIS A 395 13.62 9.38 9.94
C HIS A 395 13.50 7.96 10.51
N PRO A 396 12.64 7.09 9.95
CA PRO A 396 12.50 5.74 10.48
C PRO A 396 13.79 4.98 10.28
N GLN A 397 14.22 4.24 11.30
CA GLN A 397 15.34 3.30 11.14
C GLN A 397 15.00 2.31 10.03
N LYS A 398 15.97 2.01 9.16
CA LYS A 398 15.80 0.98 8.12
C LYS A 398 15.36 -0.33 8.77
N TRP A 399 14.19 -0.80 8.37
CA TRP A 399 13.61 -2.03 8.87
C TRP A 399 13.78 -3.14 7.84
N GLU A 400 14.63 -4.11 8.18
CA GLU A 400 14.73 -5.33 7.38
C GLU A 400 13.64 -6.30 7.84
N ARG A 401 12.73 -6.61 6.93
CA ARG A 401 11.74 -7.66 7.14
C ARG A 401 12.44 -9.01 7.15
N LYS A 402 12.85 -9.45 8.34
CA LYS A 402 13.73 -10.61 8.57
C LYS A 402 13.16 -11.96 8.12
N ILE A 403 11.89 -12.02 7.72
CA ILE A 403 11.21 -13.26 7.35
C ILE A 403 10.73 -13.12 5.90
N PRO A 404 11.23 -14.00 4.98
CA PRO A 404 10.71 -14.06 3.61
C PRO A 404 9.20 -14.28 3.62
N ALA A 405 8.52 -13.76 2.60
CA ALA A 405 7.07 -13.78 2.48
C ALA A 405 6.47 -15.15 2.85
N PHE A 406 5.76 -15.19 3.96
CA PHE A 406 4.96 -16.34 4.42
C PHE A 406 3.83 -16.73 3.44
N ASP A 407 3.63 -15.93 2.40
CA ASP A 407 2.53 -16.08 1.45
C ASP A 407 2.77 -17.18 0.40
N GLN A 408 3.90 -17.87 0.43
CA GLN A 408 4.24 -18.89 -0.58
C GLN A 408 3.98 -20.34 -0.14
N GLY A 409 3.06 -20.57 0.78
CA GLY A 409 2.67 -21.94 1.17
C GLY A 409 3.72 -22.71 1.96
N LEU A 410 4.55 -22.00 2.70
CA LEU A 410 5.55 -22.60 3.58
C LEU A 410 4.89 -23.36 4.73
N ASP A 411 5.47 -24.51 5.08
CA ASP A 411 5.03 -25.35 6.17
C ASP A 411 5.30 -24.66 7.53
N PHE A 412 4.27 -23.97 8.03
CA PHE A 412 4.31 -23.29 9.33
C PHE A 412 4.75 -24.21 10.48
N SER A 413 4.56 -25.53 10.36
CA SER A 413 4.97 -26.48 11.39
C SER A 413 6.50 -26.59 11.52
N LYS A 414 7.26 -26.30 10.47
CA LYS A 414 8.72 -26.30 10.48
C LYS A 414 9.32 -24.97 10.91
N GLU A 415 8.64 -23.85 10.64
CA GLU A 415 9.17 -22.51 10.87
C GLU A 415 8.72 -21.89 12.20
N MET A 416 7.67 -22.40 12.82
CA MET A 416 7.18 -21.96 14.15
C MET A 416 7.93 -22.59 15.32
N LYS A 417 9.12 -23.10 15.12
CA LYS A 417 10.02 -23.54 16.18
C LYS A 417 10.43 -22.35 17.08
N VAL A 418 10.98 -22.65 18.24
CA VAL A 418 11.49 -21.71 19.26
C VAL A 418 12.26 -20.51 18.68
N GLU A 419 12.86 -20.67 17.50
CA GLU A 419 13.57 -19.64 16.74
C GLU A 419 12.69 -18.45 16.31
N LEU A 420 11.40 -18.63 16.04
CA LEU A 420 10.56 -17.51 15.59
C LEU A 420 10.32 -16.51 16.71
N LYS A 421 10.03 -16.99 17.92
CA LYS A 421 9.92 -16.12 19.10
C LYS A 421 11.24 -15.39 19.41
N GLY A 422 12.38 -16.04 19.15
CA GLY A 422 13.69 -15.40 19.27
C GLY A 422 13.93 -14.31 18.24
N LYS A 423 13.48 -14.53 17.00
CA LYS A 423 13.69 -13.59 15.87
C LYS A 423 12.84 -12.31 15.96
N ILE A 424 11.66 -12.37 16.58
CA ILE A 424 10.75 -11.21 16.76
C ILE A 424 10.61 -10.81 18.23
N ARG A 425 11.59 -11.13 19.07
CA ARG A 425 11.51 -10.89 20.52
C ARG A 425 11.54 -9.41 20.88
N SER A 426 12.28 -8.60 20.13
CA SER A 426 12.31 -7.14 20.27
C SER A 426 10.97 -6.52 19.89
N GLU A 427 10.38 -6.99 18.81
CA GLU A 427 9.11 -6.54 18.28
C GLU A 427 7.95 -6.88 19.23
N ILE A 428 7.99 -8.08 19.83
CA ILE A 428 7.01 -8.48 20.86
C ILE A 428 7.13 -7.57 22.09
N ARG A 429 8.35 -7.25 22.51
CA ARG A 429 8.57 -6.34 23.64
C ARG A 429 8.00 -4.96 23.35
N GLU A 430 8.31 -4.40 22.18
CA GLU A 430 7.80 -3.09 21.75
C GLU A 430 6.27 -3.08 21.72
N TRP A 431 5.63 -4.17 21.24
CA TRP A 431 4.18 -4.31 21.32
C TRP A 431 3.66 -4.35 22.78
N LEU A 432 4.32 -5.08 23.68
CA LEU A 432 3.90 -5.16 25.08
C LEU A 432 4.06 -3.82 25.81
N GLU A 433 4.99 -2.99 25.38
CA GLU A 433 5.27 -1.66 25.92
C GLU A 433 4.53 -0.54 25.16
N ARG A 434 3.61 -0.85 24.24
CA ARG A 434 2.92 0.11 23.34
C ARG A 434 2.27 1.30 24.04
N GLY A 435 1.80 1.13 25.27
CA GLY A 435 1.22 2.21 26.06
C GLY A 435 2.21 3.31 26.46
N PHE A 436 3.53 3.05 26.39
CA PHE A 436 4.56 4.05 26.67
C PHE A 436 4.96 4.87 25.43
N TYR A 437 4.51 4.48 24.24
CA TYR A 437 4.88 5.10 22.98
C TYR A 437 3.70 5.81 22.31
N ILE A 438 2.74 6.27 23.10
CA ILE A 438 1.63 7.10 22.63
C ILE A 438 2.20 8.46 22.24
N VAL A 439 1.94 8.90 21.01
CA VAL A 439 2.31 10.25 20.56
C VAL A 439 1.19 11.19 21.01
N GLU A 440 1.57 12.22 21.74
CA GLU A 440 0.71 13.29 22.24
C GLU A 440 0.85 14.53 21.36
N ASP A 441 -0.15 15.41 21.41
CA ASP A 441 -0.10 16.69 20.73
C ASP A 441 0.89 17.61 21.45
N GLU A 442 1.89 18.11 20.72
CA GLU A 442 2.91 18.99 21.27
C GLU A 442 2.53 20.46 21.03
N GLU A 443 2.46 21.27 22.08
CA GLU A 443 2.23 22.70 21.96
C GLU A 443 3.43 23.41 21.28
N GLY A 444 3.14 24.32 20.35
CA GLY A 444 4.15 25.15 19.70
C GLY A 444 4.88 24.51 18.52
N VAL A 445 4.37 23.39 18.01
CA VAL A 445 4.88 22.74 16.78
C VAL A 445 4.65 23.64 15.58
N ASP A 446 5.71 23.85 14.78
CA ASP A 446 5.63 24.54 13.50
C ASP A 446 5.40 23.55 12.35
N GLU A 447 4.21 23.64 11.72
CA GLU A 447 3.88 22.86 10.52
C GLU A 447 4.36 23.50 9.21
N SER A 448 4.81 24.74 9.25
CA SER A 448 5.08 25.52 8.03
C SER A 448 6.15 24.87 7.13
N GLU A 449 7.14 24.21 7.74
CA GLU A 449 8.24 23.56 7.03
C GLU A 449 7.91 22.13 6.56
N TYR A 450 6.80 21.53 7.04
CA TYR A 450 6.47 20.14 6.73
C TYR A 450 6.30 19.89 5.23
N MET A 451 5.56 20.73 4.53
CA MET A 451 5.31 20.52 3.10
C MET A 451 6.56 20.75 2.26
N ASP A 452 7.41 21.72 2.63
CA ASP A 452 8.70 21.97 1.95
C ASP A 452 9.67 20.79 2.10
N TRP A 453 9.68 20.17 3.27
CA TRP A 453 10.40 18.93 3.52
C TRP A 453 9.79 17.76 2.74
N TYR A 454 8.47 17.60 2.85
CA TYR A 454 7.74 16.48 2.25
C TYR A 454 7.89 16.44 0.72
N GLU A 455 7.82 17.58 0.05
CA GLU A 455 8.03 17.68 -1.41
C GLU A 455 9.41 17.20 -1.87
N LYS A 456 10.42 17.29 -1.02
CA LYS A 456 11.78 16.82 -1.34
C LYS A 456 11.91 15.30 -1.22
N ILE A 457 11.22 14.70 -0.24
CA ILE A 457 11.35 13.26 0.07
C ILE A 457 10.30 12.40 -0.61
N THR A 458 9.26 12.96 -1.19
CA THR A 458 8.15 12.22 -1.78
C THR A 458 8.28 12.09 -3.29
N ARG A 459 7.53 11.12 -3.84
CA ARG A 459 7.23 11.06 -5.26
C ARG A 459 5.87 11.70 -5.54
N LYS A 460 5.89 12.85 -6.17
CA LYS A 460 4.71 13.71 -6.38
C LYS A 460 3.62 13.07 -7.23
N TYR A 461 4.03 12.40 -8.32
CA TYR A 461 3.11 11.80 -9.30
C TYR A 461 3.41 10.32 -9.53
N VAL A 462 2.37 9.52 -9.69
CA VAL A 462 2.47 8.12 -10.12
C VAL A 462 2.37 8.02 -11.64
N GLY A 463 1.33 8.62 -12.24
CA GLY A 463 1.17 8.77 -13.68
C GLY A 463 1.74 10.10 -14.16
N ARG A 464 2.01 10.21 -15.47
CA ARG A 464 2.34 11.50 -16.07
C ARG A 464 1.09 12.36 -16.14
N PRO A 465 1.06 13.56 -15.57
CA PRO A 465 -0.05 14.49 -15.73
C PRO A 465 -0.24 14.85 -17.21
N GLU A 466 -1.49 15.06 -17.64
CA GLU A 466 -1.81 15.41 -19.03
C GLU A 466 -1.09 16.69 -19.52
N SER A 467 -0.89 17.66 -18.62
CA SER A 467 -0.10 18.86 -18.86
C SER A 467 1.37 18.52 -19.15
N LEU A 468 1.97 17.62 -18.35
CA LEU A 468 3.33 17.15 -18.56
C LEU A 468 3.45 16.25 -19.79
N GLU A 469 2.43 15.46 -20.13
CA GLU A 469 2.41 14.67 -21.36
C GLU A 469 2.40 15.60 -22.59
N SER A 470 1.60 16.67 -22.60
CA SER A 470 1.60 17.64 -23.68
C SER A 470 2.89 18.46 -23.77
N GLU A 471 3.52 18.75 -22.63
CA GLU A 471 4.85 19.39 -22.58
C GLU A 471 5.94 18.42 -23.02
N PHE A 472 5.87 17.17 -22.60
CA PHE A 472 6.76 16.11 -23.05
C PHE A 472 6.69 15.89 -24.55
N GLN A 473 5.49 15.86 -25.15
CA GLN A 473 5.33 15.75 -26.58
C GLN A 473 5.86 16.98 -27.34
N ARG A 474 5.67 18.19 -26.77
CA ARG A 474 6.27 19.41 -27.28
C ARG A 474 7.79 19.37 -27.19
N MET A 475 8.34 18.86 -26.10
CA MET A 475 9.77 18.71 -25.86
C MET A 475 10.39 17.70 -26.84
N VAL A 476 9.77 16.55 -27.03
CA VAL A 476 10.18 15.54 -28.02
C VAL A 476 10.12 16.14 -29.45
N GLY A 477 9.09 16.95 -29.72
CA GLY A 477 8.99 17.69 -30.99
C GLY A 477 10.14 18.68 -31.17
N ALA A 478 10.44 19.49 -30.15
CA ALA A 478 11.57 20.44 -30.18
C ALA A 478 12.93 19.74 -30.31
N MET A 479 13.14 18.62 -29.60
CA MET A 479 14.37 17.82 -29.73
C MET A 479 14.56 17.29 -31.17
N ARG A 480 13.49 16.85 -31.84
CA ARG A 480 13.55 16.44 -33.25
C ARG A 480 13.86 17.61 -34.17
N GLU A 481 13.31 18.78 -33.88
CA GLU A 481 13.61 19.99 -34.65
C GLU A 481 15.08 20.40 -34.51
N ILE A 482 15.65 20.28 -33.29
CA ILE A 482 17.07 20.49 -33.02
C ILE A 482 17.94 19.48 -33.77
N GLU A 483 17.56 18.20 -33.77
CA GLU A 483 18.24 17.16 -34.53
C GLU A 483 18.25 17.49 -36.02
N ASN A 484 17.12 17.89 -36.59
CA ASN A 484 17.00 18.30 -38.00
C ASN A 484 17.87 19.54 -38.31
N ILE A 485 17.90 20.54 -37.41
CA ILE A 485 18.77 21.71 -37.56
C ILE A 485 20.24 21.28 -37.50
N ALA A 486 20.61 20.44 -36.55
CA ALA A 486 21.96 19.94 -36.41
C ALA A 486 22.43 19.11 -37.63
N ASP A 487 21.49 18.40 -38.29
CA ASP A 487 21.77 17.64 -39.49
C ASP A 487 21.88 18.52 -40.74
N SER A 488 21.20 19.68 -40.74
CA SER A 488 21.24 20.63 -41.86
C SER A 488 22.48 21.55 -41.89
N LEU A 489 23.29 21.57 -40.82
CA LEU A 489 24.46 22.42 -40.72
C LEU A 489 25.59 21.98 -41.69
N PRO A 490 26.19 22.89 -42.47
CA PRO A 490 27.23 22.56 -43.44
C PRO A 490 28.55 22.20 -42.75
N MET A 491 28.77 20.91 -42.50
CA MET A 491 29.96 20.38 -41.81
C MET A 491 31.30 20.78 -42.47
N ALA A 492 31.29 21.05 -43.78
CA ALA A 492 32.50 21.41 -44.51
C ALA A 492 33.06 22.80 -44.12
N GLU A 493 32.19 23.72 -43.69
CA GLU A 493 32.53 25.10 -43.35
C GLU A 493 32.83 25.32 -41.87
N MET A 494 32.67 24.26 -41.06
CA MET A 494 32.83 24.35 -39.59
C MET A 494 34.27 24.09 -39.14
N GLY A 495 34.72 24.84 -38.13
CA GLY A 495 35.99 24.61 -37.42
C GLY A 495 36.04 23.25 -36.70
N SER A 496 37.24 22.76 -36.44
CA SER A 496 37.43 21.45 -35.76
C SER A 496 36.73 21.38 -34.42
N GLN A 497 36.69 22.46 -33.66
CA GLN A 497 36.08 22.55 -32.33
C GLN A 497 34.55 22.55 -32.41
N ASP A 498 33.97 23.24 -33.41
CA ASP A 498 32.53 23.29 -33.65
C ASP A 498 31.98 21.94 -34.09
N ARG A 499 32.74 21.21 -34.93
CA ARG A 499 32.38 19.82 -35.34
C ARG A 499 32.34 18.86 -34.15
N LYS A 500 33.29 19.01 -33.21
CA LYS A 500 33.32 18.20 -31.99
C LYS A 500 32.12 18.49 -31.09
N LEU A 501 31.76 19.76 -30.92
CA LEU A 501 30.62 20.20 -30.14
C LEU A 501 29.29 19.74 -30.76
N LEU A 502 29.16 19.81 -32.06
CA LEU A 502 28.00 19.33 -32.81
C LEU A 502 27.84 17.82 -32.71
N ALA A 503 28.93 17.06 -32.74
CA ALA A 503 28.91 15.61 -32.52
C ALA A 503 28.47 15.25 -31.10
N GLU A 504 28.88 16.02 -30.09
CA GLU A 504 28.49 15.84 -28.70
C GLU A 504 27.00 16.13 -28.51
N VAL A 505 26.46 17.21 -29.10
CA VAL A 505 25.03 17.53 -29.09
C VAL A 505 24.21 16.42 -29.76
N LYS A 506 24.62 15.93 -30.93
CA LYS A 506 23.95 14.81 -31.61
C LYS A 506 23.99 13.54 -30.80
N GLY A 507 25.11 13.22 -30.17
CA GLY A 507 25.26 12.06 -29.29
C GLY A 507 24.31 12.12 -28.10
N THR A 508 24.18 13.30 -27.48
CA THR A 508 23.27 13.53 -26.33
C THR A 508 21.81 13.40 -26.76
N LEU A 509 21.41 14.02 -27.88
CA LEU A 509 20.06 13.90 -28.44
C LEU A 509 19.72 12.44 -28.76
N GLN A 510 20.63 11.69 -29.37
CA GLN A 510 20.44 10.30 -29.73
C GLN A 510 20.31 9.41 -28.48
N SER A 511 21.08 9.69 -27.43
CA SER A 511 20.93 9.02 -26.13
C SER A 511 19.56 9.26 -25.52
N CYS A 512 19.10 10.51 -25.45
CA CYS A 512 17.78 10.87 -24.97
C CYS A 512 16.66 10.22 -25.78
N PHE A 513 16.76 10.17 -27.11
CA PHE A 513 15.79 9.46 -27.95
C PHE A 513 15.78 7.96 -27.72
N ASN A 514 16.93 7.32 -27.52
CA ASN A 514 17.03 5.90 -27.23
C ASN A 514 16.40 5.54 -25.88
N ASP A 515 16.54 6.41 -24.88
CA ASP A 515 15.90 6.24 -23.58
C ASP A 515 14.38 6.39 -23.67
N VAL A 516 13.90 7.37 -24.46
CA VAL A 516 12.48 7.63 -24.67
C VAL A 516 11.82 6.58 -25.56
N VAL A 517 12.45 6.19 -26.67
CA VAL A 517 11.89 5.27 -27.69
C VAL A 517 12.22 3.80 -27.39
N GLY A 518 13.34 3.51 -26.75
CA GLY A 518 13.77 2.16 -26.38
C GLY A 518 12.83 1.50 -25.39
N ASN A 519 12.26 2.28 -24.48
CA ASN A 519 11.26 1.81 -23.51
C ASN A 519 9.91 1.51 -24.19
N SER A 520 9.53 2.24 -25.23
CA SER A 520 8.29 2.01 -25.99
C SER A 520 8.33 0.71 -26.82
N LYS A 521 9.48 0.30 -27.35
CA LYS A 521 9.60 -0.92 -28.18
C LYS A 521 9.68 -2.21 -27.35
N ARG A 522 10.23 -2.18 -26.13
CA ARG A 522 10.26 -3.34 -25.24
C ARG A 522 8.87 -3.76 -24.75
N GLY A 523 7.93 -2.83 -24.62
CA GLY A 523 6.52 -3.12 -24.28
C GLY A 523 5.75 -3.82 -25.42
N ARG A 524 5.97 -3.45 -26.68
CA ARG A 524 5.26 -4.03 -27.84
C ARG A 524 5.73 -5.43 -28.23
N SER A 525 6.99 -5.77 -28.04
CA SER A 525 7.55 -7.09 -28.41
C SER A 525 7.05 -8.22 -27.51
N LYS A 526 6.83 -7.98 -26.22
CA LYS A 526 6.32 -9.01 -25.28
C LYS A 526 4.84 -9.35 -25.51
N ASN A 527 4.03 -8.41 -25.98
CA ASN A 527 2.61 -8.64 -26.28
C ASN A 527 2.40 -9.38 -27.59
N ALA A 528 3.29 -9.24 -28.57
CA ALA A 528 3.23 -9.97 -29.84
C ALA A 528 3.58 -11.47 -29.68
N VAL A 529 4.48 -11.80 -28.75
CA VAL A 529 4.86 -13.20 -28.48
C VAL A 529 3.79 -13.93 -27.67
N LYS A 530 3.02 -13.23 -26.85
CA LYS A 530 1.95 -13.83 -26.05
C LYS A 530 0.72 -14.20 -26.91
N ARG A 531 0.38 -13.35 -27.91
CA ARG A 531 -0.73 -13.64 -28.85
C ARG A 531 -0.47 -14.80 -29.81
N LYS A 532 0.80 -15.18 -30.05
CA LYS A 532 1.15 -16.35 -30.88
C LYS A 532 1.15 -17.70 -30.12
N ARG A 533 1.05 -17.69 -28.80
CA ARG A 533 0.97 -18.91 -27.96
C ARG A 533 -0.44 -19.29 -27.52
N GLU A 534 -1.42 -18.42 -27.74
CA GLU A 534 -2.84 -18.68 -27.39
C GLU A 534 -3.71 -18.97 -28.63
N GLY A 535 -3.11 -19.12 -29.83
CA GLY A 535 -3.80 -19.40 -31.09
C GLY A 535 -3.17 -20.54 -31.88
N GLY A 536 -2.63 -21.55 -31.16
CA GLY A 536 -2.14 -22.78 -31.80
C GLY A 536 -2.60 -24.01 -31.02
#